data_693d72829a6e92103dc985bedd2805af
#
_entry.id   693d72829a6e92103dc985bedd2805af
#
_cell.length_a   1.000
_cell.length_b   1.000
_cell.length_c   1.000
_cell.angle_alpha   90.00
_cell.angle_beta   90.00
_cell.angle_gamma   90.00
#
_symmetry.space_group_name_H-M   'P 1'
#
loop_
_entity.id
_entity.type
_entity.pdbx_description
1 polymer ?
#
loop_
_entity_poly.entity_id
_entity_poly.type
_entity_poly.pdbx_seq_one_letter_code
_entity_poly.pdbx_strand_id
1 'polypeptide(L)'
;MCIRDRSLTDPVFNEQYKEQHQLFCEKVLTDDDFARKFGDLGHIYGYQWRHWETKEGGFIDQIKEVIESIKKTPDSRRLIVSAWNPEDVPSMALPPCHTMFQFYVADGRLSCQLYQRSGDIFLGVPFNIASYALLTHLIAHETGLEVGEFIHTLGDAHLYSNHVEQMKEQLSREVRAFPTLKLNTEKASVFDFDMEDIKVEGYDPHPSIKAPIAV
;
A
#
# COMPACT_ATOMS: atom_id res chain seq x y z
N MET A 1 -6.09 24.11 13.93
CA MET A 1 -7.47 23.91 13.43
C MET A 1 -7.35 23.58 11.96
N CYS A 2 -7.52 22.32 11.63
CA CYS A 2 -7.22 21.80 10.28
C CYS A 2 -8.30 22.30 9.31
N ILE A 3 -7.90 22.78 8.13
CA ILE A 3 -8.79 23.18 7.02
C ILE A 3 -9.79 22.09 6.64
N ARG A 4 -9.49 20.83 6.99
CA ARG A 4 -10.31 19.64 6.76
C ARG A 4 -11.68 19.64 7.46
N ASP A 5 -11.84 20.27 8.63
CA ASP A 5 -13.10 20.22 9.39
C ASP A 5 -14.22 21.10 8.82
N ARG A 6 -13.89 22.16 8.06
CA ARG A 6 -14.91 23.01 7.45
C ARG A 6 -15.54 22.38 6.20
N SER A 7 -14.78 21.57 5.46
CA SER A 7 -15.25 21.00 4.19
C SER A 7 -16.32 19.93 4.36
N LEU A 8 -16.32 19.20 5.49
CA LEU A 8 -17.26 18.09 5.73
C LEU A 8 -18.65 18.56 6.18
N THR A 9 -18.74 19.79 6.69
CA THR A 9 -20.01 20.33 7.25
C THR A 9 -20.62 21.46 6.41
N ASP A 10 -19.88 21.98 5.40
CA ASP A 10 -20.36 23.04 4.52
C ASP A 10 -20.91 22.46 3.21
N PRO A 11 -22.24 22.49 3.00
CA PRO A 11 -22.86 21.95 1.77
C PRO A 11 -22.37 22.67 0.49
N VAL A 12 -22.09 23.98 0.55
CA VAL A 12 -21.65 24.76 -0.60
C VAL A 12 -20.23 24.34 -1.00
N PHE A 13 -19.35 24.14 -0.03
CA PHE A 13 -18.00 23.64 -0.30
C PHE A 13 -18.04 22.24 -0.92
N ASN A 14 -18.89 21.36 -0.43
CA ASN A 14 -19.02 20.00 -0.93
C ASN A 14 -19.56 19.95 -2.37
N GLU A 15 -20.48 20.81 -2.76
CA GLU A 15 -20.96 20.92 -4.14
C GLU A 15 -19.88 21.47 -5.06
N GLN A 16 -19.22 22.56 -4.68
CA GLN A 16 -18.11 23.13 -5.44
C GLN A 16 -16.94 22.13 -5.59
N TYR A 17 -16.62 21.39 -4.54
CA TYR A 17 -15.58 20.37 -4.60
C TYR A 17 -15.94 19.24 -5.59
N LYS A 18 -17.18 18.76 -5.56
CA LYS A 18 -17.65 17.72 -6.49
C LYS A 18 -17.60 18.19 -7.94
N GLU A 19 -18.03 19.43 -8.20
CA GLU A 19 -17.99 20.04 -9.52
C GLU A 19 -16.55 20.19 -10.01
N GLN A 20 -15.65 20.72 -9.20
CA GLN A 20 -14.24 20.87 -9.54
C GLN A 20 -13.54 19.52 -9.73
N HIS A 21 -13.86 18.53 -8.91
CA HIS A 21 -13.34 17.17 -9.06
C HIS A 21 -13.81 16.53 -10.37
N GLN A 22 -15.10 16.67 -10.71
CA GLN A 22 -15.64 16.18 -11.97
C GLN A 22 -14.96 16.83 -13.17
N LEU A 23 -14.84 18.17 -13.16
CA LEU A 23 -14.13 18.91 -14.20
C LEU A 23 -12.65 18.49 -14.34
N PHE A 24 -11.99 18.22 -13.21
CA PHE A 24 -10.63 17.70 -13.23
C PHE A 24 -10.56 16.34 -13.90
N CYS A 25 -11.44 15.41 -13.52
CA CYS A 25 -11.51 14.07 -14.12
C CYS A 25 -11.81 14.14 -15.63
N GLU A 26 -12.75 14.98 -16.04
CA GLU A 26 -13.09 15.20 -17.46
C GLU A 26 -11.88 15.73 -18.24
N LYS A 27 -11.13 16.68 -17.67
CA LYS A 27 -9.90 17.19 -18.31
C LYS A 27 -8.82 16.14 -18.43
N VAL A 28 -8.61 15.30 -17.40
CA VAL A 28 -7.64 14.17 -17.47
C VAL A 28 -8.02 13.19 -18.58
N LEU A 29 -9.33 12.99 -18.82
CA LEU A 29 -9.81 12.05 -19.84
C LEU A 29 -9.83 12.62 -21.28
N THR A 30 -9.88 13.96 -21.44
CA THR A 30 -10.14 14.59 -22.74
C THR A 30 -9.01 15.50 -23.23
N ASP A 31 -8.05 15.84 -22.39
CA ASP A 31 -6.92 16.72 -22.70
C ASP A 31 -5.60 16.02 -22.36
N ASP A 32 -4.91 15.55 -23.39
CA ASP A 32 -3.65 14.81 -23.25
C ASP A 32 -2.54 15.63 -22.60
N ASP A 33 -2.49 16.94 -22.79
CA ASP A 33 -1.48 17.80 -22.16
C ASP A 33 -1.77 18.00 -20.68
N PHE A 34 -3.05 18.11 -20.35
CA PHE A 34 -3.49 18.16 -18.96
C PHE A 34 -3.25 16.83 -18.26
N ALA A 35 -3.54 15.69 -18.93
CA ALA A 35 -3.28 14.34 -18.41
C ALA A 35 -1.80 14.11 -18.16
N ARG A 36 -0.93 14.50 -19.10
CA ARG A 36 0.54 14.41 -18.91
C ARG A 36 1.03 15.23 -17.73
N LYS A 37 0.43 16.37 -17.47
CA LYS A 37 0.85 17.28 -16.39
C LYS A 37 0.30 16.89 -15.01
N PHE A 38 -0.94 16.41 -14.94
CA PHE A 38 -1.66 16.21 -13.68
C PHE A 38 -2.12 14.76 -13.44
N GLY A 39 -2.05 13.88 -14.45
CA GLY A 39 -2.34 12.46 -14.34
C GLY A 39 -1.15 11.63 -13.85
N ASP A 40 0.05 12.21 -13.83
CA ASP A 40 1.24 11.58 -13.26
C ASP A 40 1.29 11.82 -11.74
N LEU A 41 1.41 10.74 -10.99
CA LEU A 41 1.49 10.80 -9.52
C LEU A 41 2.91 11.12 -9.01
N GLY A 42 3.89 11.20 -9.92
CA GLY A 42 5.30 11.37 -9.58
C GLY A 42 5.96 10.07 -9.11
N HIS A 43 7.18 10.19 -8.60
CA HIS A 43 8.03 9.08 -8.18
C HIS A 43 7.58 8.47 -6.84
N ILE A 44 6.33 7.92 -6.80
CA ILE A 44 5.78 7.30 -5.59
C ILE A 44 6.16 5.81 -5.49
N TYR A 45 5.68 5.12 -4.48
CA TYR A 45 5.89 3.71 -4.09
C TYR A 45 6.70 2.82 -5.05
N GLY A 46 6.08 2.34 -6.15
CA GLY A 46 6.71 1.40 -7.08
C GLY A 46 7.94 1.96 -7.78
N TYR A 47 7.94 3.27 -8.06
CA TYR A 47 9.12 3.94 -8.61
C TYR A 47 10.27 3.88 -7.60
N GLN A 48 10.04 4.32 -6.35
CA GLN A 48 11.07 4.29 -5.31
C GLN A 48 11.54 2.86 -5.01
N TRP A 49 10.67 1.88 -5.03
CA TRP A 49 11.02 0.49 -4.77
C TRP A 49 11.85 -0.16 -5.88
N ARG A 50 11.58 0.21 -7.13
CA ARG A 50 12.15 -0.46 -8.31
C ARG A 50 13.10 0.40 -9.12
N HIS A 51 13.10 1.71 -8.92
CA HIS A 51 13.85 2.65 -9.74
C HIS A 51 14.35 3.87 -8.95
N TRP A 52 14.91 3.64 -7.76
CA TRP A 52 15.50 4.71 -6.96
C TRP A 52 16.69 5.31 -7.68
N GLU A 53 16.59 6.58 -8.06
CA GLU A 53 17.66 7.27 -8.79
C GLU A 53 18.90 7.49 -7.94
N THR A 54 20.09 7.33 -8.57
CA THR A 54 21.36 7.59 -7.92
C THR A 54 21.98 8.89 -8.44
N LYS A 55 22.86 9.49 -7.65
CA LYS A 55 23.57 10.72 -8.02
C LYS A 55 24.42 10.58 -9.27
N GLU A 56 24.85 9.37 -9.60
CA GLU A 56 25.66 9.02 -10.77
C GLU A 56 24.84 8.80 -12.04
N GLY A 57 23.51 9.00 -12.00
CA GLY A 57 22.60 8.83 -13.13
C GLY A 57 22.21 7.38 -13.43
N GLY A 58 22.36 6.47 -12.44
CA GLY A 58 21.84 5.12 -12.46
C GLY A 58 20.60 4.97 -11.59
N PHE A 59 20.19 3.73 -11.33
CA PHE A 59 19.09 3.43 -10.41
C PHE A 59 19.36 2.18 -9.57
N ILE A 60 18.65 2.09 -8.43
CA ILE A 60 18.65 0.95 -7.52
C ILE A 60 17.27 0.31 -7.57
N ASP A 61 17.21 -0.99 -7.82
CA ASP A 61 16.00 -1.82 -7.65
C ASP A 61 16.04 -2.44 -6.25
N GLN A 62 15.45 -1.74 -5.28
CA GLN A 62 15.47 -2.16 -3.86
C GLN A 62 14.81 -3.53 -3.65
N ILE A 63 13.75 -3.85 -4.40
CA ILE A 63 13.05 -5.14 -4.29
C ILE A 63 13.97 -6.27 -4.74
N LYS A 64 14.63 -6.12 -5.88
CA LYS A 64 15.58 -7.11 -6.37
C LYS A 64 16.76 -7.29 -5.42
N GLU A 65 17.33 -6.19 -4.93
CA GLU A 65 18.46 -6.22 -3.99
C GLU A 65 18.09 -6.88 -2.65
N VAL A 66 16.88 -6.62 -2.11
CA VAL A 66 16.45 -7.24 -0.86
C VAL A 66 16.21 -8.73 -1.02
N ILE A 67 15.63 -9.18 -2.13
CA ILE A 67 15.45 -10.61 -2.45
C ILE A 67 16.81 -11.30 -2.53
N GLU A 68 17.76 -10.74 -3.28
CA GLU A 68 19.12 -11.26 -3.38
C GLU A 68 19.83 -11.30 -2.02
N SER A 69 19.61 -10.29 -1.20
CA SER A 69 20.17 -10.24 0.15
C SER A 69 19.58 -11.30 1.08
N ILE A 70 18.27 -11.56 1.00
CA ILE A 70 17.61 -12.65 1.75
C ILE A 70 18.21 -14.00 1.35
N LYS A 71 18.41 -14.23 0.05
CA LYS A 71 19.01 -15.49 -0.45
C LYS A 71 20.47 -15.69 0.00
N LYS A 72 21.27 -14.63 0.07
CA LYS A 72 22.71 -14.69 0.37
C LYS A 72 23.05 -14.56 1.84
N THR A 73 22.36 -13.70 2.55
CA THR A 73 22.63 -13.31 3.95
C THR A 73 21.31 -13.10 4.71
N PRO A 74 20.52 -14.18 4.96
CA PRO A 74 19.18 -14.08 5.54
C PRO A 74 19.16 -13.42 6.92
N ASP A 75 20.25 -13.50 7.68
CA ASP A 75 20.43 -12.86 8.99
C ASP A 75 20.81 -11.37 8.92
N SER A 76 20.84 -10.79 7.72
CA SER A 76 21.14 -9.37 7.52
C SER A 76 20.10 -8.48 8.21
N ARG A 77 20.57 -7.43 8.90
CA ARG A 77 19.74 -6.37 9.51
C ARG A 77 19.45 -5.22 8.55
N ARG A 78 19.80 -5.38 7.26
CA ARG A 78 19.69 -4.36 6.21
C ARG A 78 18.68 -4.75 5.13
N LEU A 79 17.75 -5.65 5.43
CA LEU A 79 16.70 -6.09 4.51
C LEU A 79 15.56 -5.05 4.49
N ILE A 80 15.87 -3.83 4.05
CA ILE A 80 14.99 -2.65 4.11
C ILE A 80 14.67 -2.17 2.70
N VAL A 81 13.42 -1.77 2.51
CA VAL A 81 12.93 -1.06 1.32
C VAL A 81 12.27 0.24 1.76
N SER A 82 12.71 1.37 1.21
CA SER A 82 12.18 2.70 1.52
C SER A 82 11.43 3.28 0.33
N ALA A 83 10.24 3.85 0.60
CA ALA A 83 9.52 4.67 -0.36
C ALA A 83 9.69 6.18 -0.07
N TRP A 84 10.24 6.52 1.09
CA TRP A 84 10.41 7.91 1.50
C TRP A 84 11.73 8.47 0.97
N ASN A 85 11.64 9.23 -0.11
CA ASN A 85 12.76 9.96 -0.71
C ASN A 85 12.55 11.46 -0.46
N PRO A 86 13.27 12.11 0.46
CA PRO A 86 13.08 13.53 0.79
C PRO A 86 13.28 14.47 -0.41
N GLU A 87 14.06 14.08 -1.41
CA GLU A 87 14.29 14.87 -2.62
C GLU A 87 13.04 14.87 -3.52
N ASP A 88 12.37 13.72 -3.65
CA ASP A 88 11.21 13.55 -4.53
C ASP A 88 9.87 13.93 -3.86
N VAL A 89 9.79 13.87 -2.53
CA VAL A 89 8.55 14.13 -1.77
C VAL A 89 7.83 15.42 -2.19
N PRO A 90 8.51 16.55 -2.45
CA PRO A 90 7.82 17.78 -2.87
C PRO A 90 7.14 17.70 -4.24
N SER A 91 7.57 16.78 -5.12
CA SER A 91 7.03 16.58 -6.47
C SER A 91 5.97 15.48 -6.56
N MET A 92 5.77 14.69 -5.49
CA MET A 92 4.78 13.64 -5.45
C MET A 92 3.37 14.20 -5.28
N ALA A 93 2.39 13.64 -6.00
CA ALA A 93 0.98 13.98 -5.81
C ALA A 93 0.51 13.71 -4.38
N LEU A 94 1.01 12.64 -3.76
CA LEU A 94 0.81 12.31 -2.35
C LEU A 94 2.07 11.62 -1.81
N PRO A 95 2.73 12.17 -0.78
CA PRO A 95 3.85 11.52 -0.12
C PRO A 95 3.49 10.14 0.43
N PRO A 96 4.38 9.14 0.31
CA PRO A 96 4.08 7.76 0.69
C PRO A 96 3.62 7.61 2.14
N CYS A 97 2.47 7.00 2.36
CA CYS A 97 2.01 6.60 3.70
C CYS A 97 2.83 5.42 4.21
N HIS A 98 3.09 4.43 3.36
CA HIS A 98 3.98 3.31 3.65
C HIS A 98 5.42 3.76 3.46
N THR A 99 6.01 4.27 4.53
CA THR A 99 7.31 4.96 4.48
C THR A 99 8.45 4.01 4.19
N MET A 100 8.47 2.88 4.89
CA MET A 100 9.47 1.82 4.72
C MET A 100 8.94 0.49 5.26
N PHE A 101 9.52 -0.59 4.76
CA PHE A 101 9.34 -1.91 5.36
C PHE A 101 10.67 -2.66 5.44
N GLN A 102 10.73 -3.61 6.38
CA GLN A 102 11.91 -4.41 6.65
C GLN A 102 11.52 -5.86 6.74
N PHE A 103 12.33 -6.74 6.13
CA PHE A 103 12.22 -8.17 6.30
C PHE A 103 13.12 -8.68 7.42
N TYR A 104 12.71 -9.78 8.03
CA TYR A 104 13.44 -10.50 9.03
C TYR A 104 13.28 -12.00 8.81
N VAL A 105 14.39 -12.73 8.84
CA VAL A 105 14.40 -14.18 8.67
C VAL A 105 14.84 -14.83 9.98
N ALA A 106 14.01 -15.74 10.50
CA ALA A 106 14.34 -16.57 11.65
C ALA A 106 13.67 -17.94 11.48
N ASP A 107 14.35 -19.00 11.88
CA ASP A 107 13.86 -20.38 11.85
C ASP A 107 13.25 -20.80 10.48
N GLY A 108 13.88 -20.35 9.39
CA GLY A 108 13.41 -20.63 8.03
C GLY A 108 12.16 -19.85 7.60
N ARG A 109 11.74 -18.85 8.34
CA ARG A 109 10.51 -18.07 8.11
C ARG A 109 10.83 -16.60 7.84
N LEU A 110 10.13 -16.03 6.85
CA LEU A 110 10.22 -14.62 6.46
C LEU A 110 9.11 -13.81 7.12
N SER A 111 9.48 -12.85 7.93
CA SER A 111 8.58 -11.85 8.51
C SER A 111 8.79 -10.49 7.85
N CYS A 112 7.75 -9.66 7.82
CA CYS A 112 7.79 -8.31 7.29
C CYS A 112 7.26 -7.31 8.33
N GLN A 113 7.99 -6.23 8.58
CA GLN A 113 7.51 -5.10 9.38
C GLN A 113 7.33 -3.88 8.48
N LEU A 114 6.13 -3.31 8.46
CA LEU A 114 5.80 -2.06 7.80
C LEU A 114 5.75 -0.92 8.82
N TYR A 115 6.43 0.19 8.53
CA TYR A 115 6.15 1.47 9.17
C TYR A 115 5.29 2.33 8.22
N GLN A 116 4.05 2.58 8.63
CA GLN A 116 3.09 3.43 7.92
C GLN A 116 2.89 4.72 8.72
N ARG A 117 3.31 5.87 8.17
CA ARG A 117 3.24 7.17 8.87
C ARG A 117 1.82 7.67 9.11
N SER A 118 0.87 7.25 8.28
CA SER A 118 -0.53 7.70 8.32
C SER A 118 -1.44 6.56 7.86
N GLY A 119 -2.40 6.16 8.69
CA GLY A 119 -3.28 5.03 8.44
C GLY A 119 -4.74 5.36 8.70
N ASP A 120 -5.56 5.40 7.63
CA ASP A 120 -7.03 5.36 7.71
C ASP A 120 -7.45 3.96 8.14
N ILE A 121 -7.87 3.81 9.38
CA ILE A 121 -8.18 2.51 10.00
C ILE A 121 -9.32 1.81 9.28
N PHE A 122 -10.30 2.55 8.76
CA PHE A 122 -11.49 1.93 8.19
C PHE A 122 -11.31 1.54 6.72
N LEU A 123 -10.88 2.46 5.85
CA LEU A 123 -10.76 2.19 4.41
C LEU A 123 -9.36 1.73 4.00
N GLY A 124 -8.30 2.35 4.53
CA GLY A 124 -6.94 2.13 4.04
C GLY A 124 -6.25 0.91 4.65
N VAL A 125 -6.22 0.82 5.97
CA VAL A 125 -5.44 -0.20 6.71
C VAL A 125 -5.79 -1.65 6.32
N PRO A 126 -7.04 -2.06 6.10
CA PRO A 126 -7.33 -3.44 5.67
C PRO A 126 -6.66 -3.80 4.33
N PHE A 127 -6.67 -2.91 3.35
CA PHE A 127 -5.98 -3.12 2.07
C PHE A 127 -4.46 -3.11 2.23
N ASN A 128 -3.94 -2.27 3.11
CA ASN A 128 -2.51 -2.23 3.40
C ASN A 128 -2.02 -3.55 4.00
N ILE A 129 -2.77 -4.12 4.95
CA ILE A 129 -2.48 -5.43 5.53
C ILE A 129 -2.47 -6.51 4.43
N ALA A 130 -3.52 -6.57 3.61
CA ALA A 130 -3.62 -7.55 2.52
C ALA A 130 -2.44 -7.44 1.54
N SER A 131 -2.06 -6.21 1.15
CA SER A 131 -0.96 -5.97 0.20
C SER A 131 0.39 -6.44 0.74
N TYR A 132 0.72 -6.12 2.00
CA TYR A 132 2.00 -6.53 2.57
C TYR A 132 2.03 -8.00 3.01
N ALA A 133 0.88 -8.58 3.38
CA ALA A 133 0.77 -10.02 3.56
C ALA A 133 1.07 -10.74 2.23
N LEU A 134 0.45 -10.30 1.11
CA LEU A 134 0.72 -10.86 -0.21
C LEU A 134 2.20 -10.69 -0.59
N LEU A 135 2.78 -9.50 -0.40
CA LEU A 135 4.19 -9.25 -0.69
C LEU A 135 5.10 -10.20 0.11
N THR A 136 4.79 -10.43 1.38
CA THR A 136 5.54 -11.36 2.24
C THR A 136 5.47 -12.79 1.69
N HIS A 137 4.29 -13.24 1.28
CA HIS A 137 4.11 -14.57 0.66
C HIS A 137 4.90 -14.71 -0.65
N LEU A 138 4.85 -13.72 -1.54
CA LEU A 138 5.55 -13.74 -2.81
C LEU A 138 7.07 -13.80 -2.61
N ILE A 139 7.62 -12.98 -1.72
CA ILE A 139 9.07 -12.99 -1.45
C ILE A 139 9.49 -14.25 -0.71
N ALA A 140 8.69 -14.76 0.23
CA ALA A 140 8.97 -16.03 0.89
C ALA A 140 9.03 -17.17 -0.12
N HIS A 141 8.08 -17.21 -1.07
CA HIS A 141 8.06 -18.19 -2.15
C HIS A 141 9.34 -18.12 -3.00
N GLU A 142 9.74 -16.95 -3.50
CA GLU A 142 10.94 -16.80 -4.34
C GLU A 142 12.24 -17.14 -3.59
N THR A 143 12.27 -16.90 -2.28
CA THR A 143 13.45 -17.13 -1.45
C THR A 143 13.50 -18.52 -0.81
N GLY A 144 12.45 -19.36 -1.03
CA GLY A 144 12.35 -20.71 -0.49
C GLY A 144 12.15 -20.76 1.03
N LEU A 145 11.56 -19.70 1.60
CA LEU A 145 11.27 -19.57 3.03
C LEU A 145 9.79 -19.82 3.30
N GLU A 146 9.48 -20.24 4.53
CA GLU A 146 8.11 -20.21 5.03
C GLU A 146 7.68 -18.79 5.37
N VAL A 147 6.37 -18.54 5.36
CA VAL A 147 5.82 -17.24 5.77
C VAL A 147 5.85 -17.11 7.29
N GLY A 148 6.40 -16.03 7.80
CA GLY A 148 6.42 -15.65 9.19
C GLY A 148 5.27 -14.72 9.56
N GLU A 149 5.59 -13.60 10.21
CA GLU A 149 4.63 -12.62 10.71
C GLU A 149 4.64 -11.35 9.86
N PHE A 150 3.49 -10.69 9.76
CA PHE A 150 3.40 -9.32 9.29
C PHE A 150 3.17 -8.41 10.50
N ILE A 151 4.12 -7.52 10.76
CA ILE A 151 4.07 -6.55 11.85
C ILE A 151 3.75 -5.17 11.25
N HIS A 152 2.63 -4.58 11.65
CA HIS A 152 2.17 -3.31 11.14
C HIS A 152 2.30 -2.21 12.20
N THR A 153 3.25 -1.31 12.01
CA THR A 153 3.46 -0.15 12.89
C THR A 153 2.85 1.09 12.24
N LEU A 154 1.90 1.70 12.94
CA LEU A 154 1.21 2.92 12.51
C LEU A 154 1.76 4.13 13.29
N GLY A 155 2.11 5.20 12.58
CA GLY A 155 2.43 6.49 13.17
C GLY A 155 1.14 7.21 13.60
N ASP A 156 0.47 7.88 12.67
CA ASP A 156 -0.86 8.45 12.87
C ASP A 156 -1.93 7.45 12.45
N ALA A 157 -2.50 6.74 13.42
CA ALA A 157 -3.63 5.84 13.23
C ALA A 157 -4.93 6.61 13.51
N HIS A 158 -5.74 6.82 12.48
CA HIS A 158 -6.94 7.64 12.59
C HIS A 158 -8.19 6.99 12.02
N LEU A 159 -9.32 7.32 12.61
CA LEU A 159 -10.66 7.03 12.09
C LEU A 159 -11.32 8.37 11.74
N TYR A 160 -11.74 8.52 10.50
CA TYR A 160 -12.48 9.71 10.09
C TYR A 160 -13.85 9.79 10.76
N SER A 161 -14.28 11.00 11.13
CA SER A 161 -15.55 11.22 11.85
C SER A 161 -16.78 10.72 11.09
N ASN A 162 -16.74 10.74 9.76
CA ASN A 162 -17.80 10.21 8.88
C ASN A 162 -17.76 8.68 8.68
N HIS A 163 -16.81 7.97 9.34
CA HIS A 163 -16.70 6.50 9.31
C HIS A 163 -17.05 5.83 10.65
N VAL A 164 -17.49 6.60 11.65
CA VAL A 164 -17.73 6.07 12.99
C VAL A 164 -18.84 5.02 12.99
N GLU A 165 -19.95 5.26 12.29
CA GLU A 165 -21.06 4.30 12.24
C GLU A 165 -20.68 3.04 11.45
N GLN A 166 -19.93 3.18 10.37
CA GLN A 166 -19.40 2.06 9.61
C GLN A 166 -18.44 1.21 10.43
N MET A 167 -17.59 1.83 11.24
CA MET A 167 -16.70 1.12 12.15
C MET A 167 -17.48 0.38 13.23
N LYS A 168 -18.54 0.96 13.80
CA LYS A 168 -19.43 0.27 14.75
C LYS A 168 -20.09 -0.95 14.12
N GLU A 169 -20.56 -0.83 12.88
CA GLU A 169 -21.10 -1.96 12.12
C GLU A 169 -20.05 -3.05 11.93
N GLN A 170 -18.84 -2.68 11.50
CA GLN A 170 -17.72 -3.61 11.34
C GLN A 170 -17.43 -4.38 12.64
N LEU A 171 -17.35 -3.68 13.77
CA LEU A 171 -17.04 -4.25 15.07
C LEU A 171 -18.17 -5.14 15.63
N SER A 172 -19.42 -4.96 15.16
CA SER A 172 -20.56 -5.79 15.56
C SER A 172 -20.62 -7.15 14.86
N ARG A 173 -19.80 -7.34 13.80
CA ARG A 173 -19.82 -8.55 12.99
C ARG A 173 -18.98 -9.65 13.62
N GLU A 174 -19.46 -10.88 13.50
CA GLU A 174 -18.71 -12.05 13.94
C GLU A 174 -17.50 -12.29 13.03
N VAL A 175 -16.40 -12.74 13.63
CA VAL A 175 -15.20 -13.13 12.88
C VAL A 175 -15.48 -14.44 12.16
N ARG A 176 -15.20 -14.49 10.86
CA ARG A 176 -15.30 -15.69 10.02
C ARG A 176 -13.95 -16.39 9.90
N ALA A 177 -13.96 -17.59 9.35
CA ALA A 177 -12.74 -18.32 9.06
C ALA A 177 -11.83 -17.51 8.10
N PHE A 178 -10.54 -17.51 8.38
CA PHE A 178 -9.58 -16.82 7.53
C PHE A 178 -9.42 -17.55 6.19
N PRO A 179 -9.32 -16.82 5.07
CA PRO A 179 -9.02 -17.41 3.79
C PRO A 179 -7.56 -17.89 3.72
N THR A 180 -7.28 -18.75 2.76
CA THR A 180 -5.93 -19.22 2.47
C THR A 180 -5.46 -18.67 1.13
N LEU A 181 -4.25 -18.13 1.09
CA LEU A 181 -3.60 -17.71 -0.15
C LEU A 181 -2.96 -18.92 -0.83
N LYS A 182 -3.19 -19.04 -2.15
CA LYS A 182 -2.52 -20.02 -3.01
C LYS A 182 -1.78 -19.26 -4.11
N LEU A 183 -0.51 -19.58 -4.26
CA LEU A 183 0.34 -19.08 -5.32
C LEU A 183 0.61 -20.18 -6.33
N ASN A 184 0.76 -19.81 -7.60
CA ASN A 184 1.25 -20.72 -8.64
C ASN A 184 2.73 -21.02 -8.39
N THR A 185 3.04 -22.21 -7.92
CA THR A 185 4.40 -22.62 -7.56
C THR A 185 5.31 -22.88 -8.75
N GLU A 186 4.80 -22.84 -9.97
CA GLU A 186 5.61 -22.94 -11.20
C GLU A 186 6.35 -21.62 -11.52
N LYS A 187 5.87 -20.50 -10.96
CA LYS A 187 6.52 -19.20 -11.09
C LYS A 187 7.65 -19.09 -10.06
N ALA A 188 8.86 -18.88 -10.52
CA ALA A 188 10.04 -18.80 -9.65
C ALA A 188 10.33 -17.40 -9.12
N SER A 189 9.99 -16.36 -9.91
CA SER A 189 10.26 -14.97 -9.55
C SER A 189 8.97 -14.20 -9.27
N VAL A 190 8.99 -13.34 -8.26
CA VAL A 190 7.88 -12.43 -7.93
C VAL A 190 7.52 -11.52 -9.10
N PHE A 191 8.43 -11.29 -10.02
CA PHE A 191 8.24 -10.44 -11.20
C PHE A 191 7.50 -11.13 -12.35
N ASP A 192 7.30 -12.45 -12.25
CA ASP A 192 6.63 -13.26 -13.27
C ASP A 192 5.17 -13.59 -12.92
N PHE A 193 4.73 -13.18 -11.71
CA PHE A 193 3.35 -13.43 -11.27
C PHE A 193 2.37 -12.48 -11.91
N ASP A 194 1.30 -13.05 -12.46
CA ASP A 194 0.09 -12.35 -12.88
C ASP A 194 -1.05 -12.56 -11.87
N MET A 195 -2.13 -11.81 -12.00
CA MET A 195 -3.30 -11.92 -11.11
C MET A 195 -3.92 -13.33 -11.11
N GLU A 196 -3.79 -14.07 -12.21
CA GLU A 196 -4.31 -15.44 -12.36
C GLU A 196 -3.49 -16.46 -11.55
N ASP A 197 -2.24 -16.14 -11.23
CA ASP A 197 -1.33 -16.95 -10.42
C ASP A 197 -1.59 -16.86 -8.91
N ILE A 198 -2.47 -15.93 -8.50
CA ILE A 198 -2.77 -15.62 -7.11
C ILE A 198 -4.24 -15.92 -6.84
N LYS A 199 -4.51 -16.89 -5.93
CA LYS A 199 -5.87 -17.29 -5.58
C LYS A 199 -6.09 -17.18 -4.08
N VAL A 200 -7.24 -16.65 -3.69
CA VAL A 200 -7.70 -16.60 -2.30
C VAL A 200 -8.82 -17.63 -2.15
N GLU A 201 -8.55 -18.72 -1.42
CA GLU A 201 -9.49 -19.80 -1.18
C GLU A 201 -10.20 -19.66 0.15
N GLY A 202 -11.49 -20.02 0.18
CA GLY A 202 -12.31 -19.96 1.40
C GLY A 202 -12.64 -18.53 1.86
N TYR A 203 -12.53 -17.54 0.98
CA TYR A 203 -12.90 -16.17 1.30
C TYR A 203 -14.43 -16.02 1.29
N ASP A 204 -15.01 -15.98 2.49
CA ASP A 204 -16.45 -15.78 2.74
C ASP A 204 -16.67 -14.50 3.56
N PRO A 205 -16.61 -13.30 2.94
CA PRO A 205 -16.77 -12.04 3.66
C PRO A 205 -18.22 -11.75 3.99
N HIS A 206 -18.42 -10.91 5.02
CA HIS A 206 -19.68 -10.21 5.20
C HIS A 206 -19.96 -9.24 4.04
N PRO A 207 -21.20 -8.81 3.82
CA PRO A 207 -21.50 -7.78 2.82
C PRO A 207 -20.65 -6.53 3.03
N SER A 208 -20.26 -5.86 1.92
CA SER A 208 -19.45 -4.65 1.98
C SER A 208 -20.16 -3.52 2.75
N ILE A 209 -19.40 -2.78 3.54
CA ILE A 209 -19.87 -1.55 4.20
C ILE A 209 -19.41 -0.37 3.34
N LYS A 210 -20.38 0.38 2.83
CA LYS A 210 -20.08 1.57 2.02
C LYS A 210 -19.71 2.75 2.91
N ALA A 211 -18.61 3.43 2.57
CA ALA A 211 -18.22 4.67 3.21
C ALA A 211 -17.73 5.69 2.17
N PRO A 212 -17.95 6.99 2.38
CA PRO A 212 -17.38 8.02 1.52
C PRO A 212 -15.85 8.09 1.72
N ILE A 213 -15.12 8.34 0.64
CA ILE A 213 -13.68 8.63 0.78
C ILE A 213 -13.55 9.98 1.51
N ALA A 214 -12.79 9.98 2.60
CA ALA A 214 -12.43 11.18 3.35
C ALA A 214 -11.01 11.62 2.96
N VAL A 215 -10.82 12.93 2.71
CA VAL A 215 -9.55 13.55 2.31
C VAL A 215 -9.24 14.73 3.19
#